data_fe9fe458dfd34a8b37b42c0c08f33450
#
_entry.id   fe9fe458dfd34a8b37b42c0c08f33450
#
_cell.length_a   1.000
_cell.length_b   1.000
_cell.length_c   1.000
_cell.angle_alpha   90.00
_cell.angle_beta   90.00
_cell.angle_gamma   90.00
#
_symmetry.space_group_name_H-M   'P 1'
#
loop_
_entity.id
_entity.type
_entity.pdbx_description
1 polymer ?
#
loop_
_entity_poly.entity_id
_entity_poly.type
_entity_poly.pdbx_seq_one_letter_code
_entity_poly.pdbx_strand_id
1 'polypeptide(L)'
;MDIFYKVIDEVKDTIEAYGFNNTVTFGEISEVDINKLTNFPLAHIKLESVTHEEKTIVFNLKIIVCDVLDSSKDKRDDMYYRNSNMQDILNTQLVVATNLINKLRRLDLVDTRFARLDGSVTSEAFVERFENVLVGWEIDLDVTTFNGLGIC
;
A
#
# COMPACT_ATOMS: atom_id res chain seq x y z
N MET A 1 -9.15 23.09 -5.54
CA MET A 1 -9.50 21.97 -4.66
C MET A 1 -8.62 20.78 -4.97
N ASP A 2 -7.97 20.28 -3.97
CA ASP A 2 -6.86 19.30 -4.09
C ASP A 2 -7.04 18.07 -3.20
N ILE A 3 -8.30 17.67 -2.95
CA ILE A 3 -8.65 16.51 -2.11
C ILE A 3 -7.95 15.24 -2.61
N PHE A 4 -7.93 15.03 -3.91
CA PHE A 4 -7.26 13.87 -4.52
C PHE A 4 -5.77 13.82 -4.14
N TYR A 5 -5.06 14.92 -4.35
CA TYR A 5 -3.64 14.99 -4.00
C TYR A 5 -3.41 14.78 -2.51
N LYS A 6 -4.26 15.35 -1.65
CA LYS A 6 -4.14 15.16 -0.20
C LYS A 6 -4.30 13.72 0.22
N VAL A 7 -5.24 12.99 -0.36
CA VAL A 7 -5.43 11.56 -0.07
C VAL A 7 -4.21 10.74 -0.50
N ILE A 8 -3.76 10.95 -1.73
CA ILE A 8 -2.59 10.22 -2.25
C ILE A 8 -1.33 10.58 -1.49
N ASP A 9 -1.11 11.87 -1.21
CA ASP A 9 0.07 12.32 -0.47
C ASP A 9 0.08 11.79 0.96
N GLU A 10 -1.07 11.72 1.64
CA GLU A 10 -1.15 11.17 2.99
C GLU A 10 -0.78 9.67 3.01
N VAL A 11 -1.25 8.90 2.03
CA VAL A 11 -0.87 7.48 1.90
C VAL A 11 0.63 7.36 1.62
N LYS A 12 1.13 8.12 0.66
CA LYS A 12 2.55 8.14 0.29
C LYS A 12 3.43 8.52 1.48
N ASP A 13 3.14 9.64 2.11
CA ASP A 13 3.95 10.16 3.22
C ASP A 13 3.95 9.21 4.42
N THR A 14 2.83 8.54 4.68
CA THR A 14 2.74 7.53 5.74
C THR A 14 3.65 6.34 5.46
N ILE A 15 3.67 5.85 4.23
CA ILE A 15 4.54 4.73 3.85
C ILE A 15 6.01 5.15 3.90
N GLU A 16 6.34 6.32 3.35
CA GLU A 16 7.71 6.84 3.34
C GLU A 16 8.25 7.10 4.75
N ALA A 17 7.41 7.60 5.65
CA ALA A 17 7.80 7.89 7.03
C ALA A 17 8.23 6.64 7.80
N TYR A 18 7.71 5.46 7.44
CA TYR A 18 8.10 4.21 8.08
C TYR A 18 9.48 3.71 7.62
N GLY A 19 9.94 4.12 6.46
CA GLY A 19 11.30 3.86 5.97
C GLY A 19 11.61 2.44 5.51
N PHE A 20 10.63 1.55 5.45
CA PHE A 20 10.84 0.16 4.99
C PHE A 20 10.74 -0.01 3.48
N ASN A 21 10.18 0.96 2.78
CA ASN A 21 10.07 0.92 1.32
C ASN A 21 10.95 2.00 0.70
N ASN A 22 11.79 1.60 -0.25
CA ASN A 22 12.69 2.52 -0.94
C ASN A 22 11.98 3.45 -1.92
N THR A 23 10.90 2.96 -2.52
CA THR A 23 10.18 3.67 -3.56
C THR A 23 8.68 3.57 -3.33
N VAL A 24 7.99 4.70 -3.47
CA VAL A 24 6.53 4.75 -3.51
C VAL A 24 6.14 5.31 -4.87
N THR A 25 5.32 4.56 -5.61
CA THR A 25 4.86 4.91 -6.95
C THR A 25 3.34 5.02 -6.99
N PHE A 26 2.84 5.71 -8.00
CA PHE A 26 1.41 5.86 -8.25
C PHE A 26 1.11 5.64 -9.72
N GLY A 27 -0.04 5.03 -10.02
CA GLY A 27 -0.53 4.81 -11.38
C GLY A 27 -0.77 3.34 -11.69
N GLU A 28 -0.47 2.92 -12.90
CA GLU A 28 -0.56 1.52 -13.31
C GLU A 28 0.74 0.79 -12.98
N ILE A 29 0.61 -0.42 -12.44
CA ILE A 29 1.78 -1.22 -12.07
C ILE A 29 2.68 -1.55 -13.26
N SER A 30 2.10 -1.63 -14.46
CA SER A 30 2.85 -1.87 -15.70
C SER A 30 3.84 -0.77 -16.05
N GLU A 31 3.68 0.42 -15.52
CA GLU A 31 4.60 1.55 -15.71
C GLU A 31 5.81 1.50 -14.79
N VAL A 32 5.76 0.63 -13.77
CA VAL A 32 6.88 0.46 -12.84
C VAL A 32 7.90 -0.48 -13.44
N ASP A 33 9.17 -0.07 -13.44
CA ASP A 33 10.27 -0.94 -13.84
C ASP A 33 10.58 -1.95 -12.75
N ILE A 34 9.93 -3.11 -12.83
CA ILE A 34 10.10 -4.20 -11.88
C ILE A 34 11.45 -4.91 -11.98
N ASN A 35 12.21 -4.67 -13.05
CA ASN A 35 13.55 -5.23 -13.22
C ASN A 35 14.61 -4.42 -12.49
N LYS A 36 14.29 -3.18 -12.13
CA LYS A 36 15.20 -2.31 -11.41
C LYS A 36 15.17 -2.61 -9.91
N LEU A 37 16.13 -3.42 -9.46
CA LEU A 37 16.21 -3.87 -8.06
C LEU A 37 16.29 -2.73 -7.04
N THR A 38 16.81 -1.57 -7.44
CA THR A 38 16.90 -0.39 -6.57
C THR A 38 15.53 0.22 -6.24
N ASN A 39 14.48 -0.14 -6.97
CA ASN A 39 13.12 0.28 -6.65
C ASN A 39 12.53 -0.47 -5.45
N PHE A 40 13.12 -1.59 -5.05
CA PHE A 40 12.59 -2.45 -4.00
C PHE A 40 13.30 -2.22 -2.65
N PRO A 41 12.61 -2.42 -1.54
CA PRO A 41 11.17 -2.69 -1.40
C PRO A 41 10.28 -1.58 -1.97
N LEU A 42 9.21 -1.97 -2.66
CA LEU A 42 8.33 -1.08 -3.41
C LEU A 42 6.95 -0.99 -2.76
N ALA A 43 6.41 0.20 -2.69
CA ALA A 43 4.98 0.42 -2.47
C ALA A 43 4.37 1.08 -3.71
N HIS A 44 3.25 0.54 -4.18
CA HIS A 44 2.56 1.06 -5.35
C HIS A 44 1.12 1.40 -5.00
N ILE A 45 0.70 2.61 -5.36
CA ILE A 45 -0.64 3.12 -5.12
C ILE A 45 -1.39 3.15 -6.44
N LYS A 46 -2.51 2.44 -6.51
CA LYS A 46 -3.41 2.47 -7.66
C LYS A 46 -4.77 3.00 -7.24
N LEU A 47 -5.28 3.97 -8.00
CA LEU A 47 -6.68 4.38 -7.88
C LEU A 47 -7.56 3.44 -8.69
N GLU A 48 -8.48 2.75 -8.03
CA GLU A 48 -9.43 1.87 -8.69
C GLU A 48 -10.69 2.62 -9.11
N SER A 49 -11.30 3.34 -8.19
CA SER A 49 -12.53 4.10 -8.45
C SER A 49 -12.73 5.23 -7.46
N VAL A 50 -13.63 6.12 -7.81
CA VAL A 50 -14.12 7.18 -6.92
C VAL A 50 -15.63 7.12 -6.91
N THR A 51 -16.21 7.02 -5.73
CA THR A 51 -17.66 7.03 -5.53
C THR A 51 -18.10 8.36 -4.94
N HIS A 52 -19.04 9.00 -5.60
CA HIS A 52 -19.60 10.27 -5.17
C HIS A 52 -20.91 10.00 -4.40
N GLU A 53 -20.93 10.40 -3.16
CA GLU A 53 -22.11 10.43 -2.32
C GLU A 53 -22.58 11.87 -2.09
N GLU A 54 -23.71 12.06 -1.44
CA GLU A 54 -24.29 13.41 -1.26
C GLU A 54 -23.34 14.37 -0.53
N LYS A 55 -22.66 13.88 0.52
CA LYS A 55 -21.80 14.70 1.38
C LYS A 55 -20.34 14.22 1.43
N THR A 56 -20.05 13.10 0.82
CA THR A 56 -18.76 12.46 0.90
C THR A 56 -18.27 11.99 -0.47
N ILE A 57 -16.99 11.81 -0.57
CA ILE A 57 -16.33 11.18 -1.72
C ILE A 57 -15.53 10.01 -1.16
N VAL A 58 -15.70 8.84 -1.74
CA VAL A 58 -14.97 7.62 -1.35
C VAL A 58 -13.97 7.29 -2.44
N PHE A 59 -12.70 7.25 -2.07
CA PHE A 59 -11.61 6.81 -2.94
C PHE A 59 -11.32 5.35 -2.67
N ASN A 60 -11.56 4.50 -3.66
CA ASN A 60 -11.11 3.10 -3.59
C ASN A 60 -9.69 3.02 -4.13
N LEU A 61 -8.77 2.69 -3.24
CA LEU A 61 -7.34 2.59 -3.53
C LEU A 61 -6.88 1.14 -3.35
N LYS A 62 -6.07 0.69 -4.28
CA LYS A 62 -5.32 -0.55 -4.14
C LYS A 62 -3.87 -0.23 -3.83
N ILE A 63 -3.38 -0.74 -2.72
CA ILE A 63 -2.00 -0.54 -2.30
C ILE A 63 -1.28 -1.89 -2.39
N ILE A 64 -0.16 -1.90 -3.09
CA ILE A 64 0.70 -3.07 -3.20
C ILE A 64 2.00 -2.75 -2.48
N VAL A 65 2.35 -3.55 -1.49
CA VAL A 65 3.63 -3.45 -0.79
C VAL A 65 4.39 -4.75 -0.97
N CYS A 66 5.57 -4.69 -1.55
CA CYS A 66 6.30 -5.89 -1.96
C CYS A 66 7.81 -5.71 -1.98
N ASP A 67 8.49 -6.83 -2.04
CA ASP A 67 9.93 -6.90 -2.25
C ASP A 67 10.28 -8.10 -3.16
N VAL A 68 11.50 -8.12 -3.64
CA VAL A 68 12.02 -9.18 -4.50
C VAL A 68 12.42 -10.38 -3.66
N LEU A 69 11.92 -11.55 -4.03
CA LEU A 69 12.33 -12.80 -3.41
C LEU A 69 13.77 -13.15 -3.79
N ASP A 70 14.61 -13.31 -2.79
CA ASP A 70 15.97 -13.79 -2.96
C ASP A 70 16.01 -15.31 -2.93
N SER A 71 16.01 -15.92 -4.11
CA SER A 71 16.08 -17.38 -4.28
C SER A 71 17.51 -17.90 -4.43
N SER A 72 18.52 -17.03 -4.41
CA SER A 72 19.91 -17.39 -4.67
C SER A 72 20.65 -17.90 -3.45
N LYS A 73 20.05 -17.82 -2.27
CA LYS A 73 20.69 -18.25 -1.03
C LYS A 73 20.63 -19.76 -0.83
N ASP A 74 21.72 -20.30 -0.30
CA ASP A 74 21.91 -21.71 -0.03
C ASP A 74 20.65 -22.41 0.49
N LYS A 75 20.29 -23.50 -0.17
CA LYS A 75 19.21 -24.38 0.29
C LYS A 75 19.49 -24.83 1.71
N ARG A 76 18.67 -24.38 2.63
CA ARG A 76 18.70 -24.90 3.99
C ARG A 76 17.93 -26.22 4.04
N ASP A 77 18.37 -27.12 4.90
CA ASP A 77 17.76 -28.45 5.05
C ASP A 77 16.34 -28.41 5.64
N ASP A 78 15.92 -27.25 6.11
CA ASP A 78 14.59 -27.04 6.67
C ASP A 78 13.64 -26.43 5.63
N MET A 79 12.74 -27.25 5.11
CA MET A 79 11.79 -26.85 4.08
C MET A 79 10.70 -25.88 4.56
N TYR A 80 10.49 -25.73 5.85
CA TYR A 80 9.46 -24.85 6.42
C TYR A 80 9.97 -23.47 6.76
N TYR A 81 11.22 -23.37 7.13
CA TYR A 81 11.79 -22.12 7.61
C TYR A 81 13.00 -21.75 6.78
N ARG A 82 12.91 -20.60 6.11
CA ARG A 82 14.07 -19.86 5.59
C ARG A 82 14.78 -20.44 4.36
N ASN A 83 14.07 -21.16 3.51
CA ASN A 83 14.60 -21.47 2.17
C ASN A 83 14.74 -20.25 1.28
N SER A 84 14.07 -19.18 1.65
CA SER A 84 14.10 -17.89 0.98
C SER A 84 13.74 -16.81 1.99
N ASN A 85 13.91 -15.57 1.62
CA ASN A 85 13.51 -14.42 2.44
C ASN A 85 12.00 -14.13 2.41
N MET A 86 11.16 -15.05 1.92
CA MET A 86 9.73 -14.85 1.76
C MET A 86 9.02 -14.46 3.07
N GLN A 87 9.31 -15.17 4.16
CA GLN A 87 8.70 -14.89 5.45
C GLN A 87 9.11 -13.52 5.99
N ASP A 88 10.37 -13.15 5.80
CA ASP A 88 10.89 -11.85 6.21
C ASP A 88 10.23 -10.72 5.43
N ILE A 89 10.06 -10.90 4.12
CA ILE A 89 9.33 -9.94 3.27
C ILE A 89 7.87 -9.81 3.72
N LEU A 90 7.18 -10.92 3.87
CA LEU A 90 5.78 -10.92 4.29
C LEU A 90 5.60 -10.25 5.65
N ASN A 91 6.49 -10.53 6.60
CA ASN A 91 6.44 -9.90 7.91
C ASN A 91 6.70 -8.39 7.83
N THR A 92 7.74 -7.97 7.15
CA THR A 92 8.12 -6.55 7.04
C THR A 92 7.05 -5.75 6.31
N GLN A 93 6.56 -6.27 5.19
CA GLN A 93 5.54 -5.58 4.41
C GLN A 93 4.17 -5.60 5.09
N LEU A 94 3.87 -6.61 5.90
CA LEU A 94 2.67 -6.61 6.75
C LEU A 94 2.72 -5.49 7.81
N VAL A 95 3.88 -5.24 8.38
CA VAL A 95 4.08 -4.12 9.31
C VAL A 95 3.80 -2.78 8.61
N VAL A 96 4.29 -2.60 7.39
CA VAL A 96 4.00 -1.39 6.58
C VAL A 96 2.50 -1.24 6.34
N ALA A 97 1.84 -2.31 5.90
CA ALA A 97 0.40 -2.32 5.66
C ALA A 97 -0.41 -2.00 6.93
N THR A 98 -0.07 -2.66 8.03
CA THR A 98 -0.73 -2.45 9.33
C THR A 98 -0.56 -1.02 9.82
N ASN A 99 0.63 -0.46 9.68
CA ASN A 99 0.90 0.92 10.05
C ASN A 99 0.09 1.91 9.22
N LEU A 100 0.03 1.71 7.91
CA LEU A 100 -0.78 2.53 7.01
C LEU A 100 -2.27 2.52 7.42
N ILE A 101 -2.82 1.34 7.62
CA ILE A 101 -4.23 1.18 8.02
C ILE A 101 -4.50 1.87 9.36
N ASN A 102 -3.64 1.66 10.35
CA ASN A 102 -3.78 2.26 11.66
C ASN A 102 -3.65 3.79 11.61
N LYS A 103 -2.74 4.31 10.80
CA LYS A 103 -2.57 5.75 10.62
C LYS A 103 -3.83 6.38 10.02
N LEU A 104 -4.36 5.79 8.95
CA LEU A 104 -5.56 6.29 8.27
C LEU A 104 -6.80 6.25 9.19
N ARG A 105 -6.92 5.23 10.04
CA ARG A 105 -7.97 5.17 11.05
C ARG A 105 -7.85 6.24 12.13
N ARG A 106 -6.62 6.62 12.47
CA ARG A 106 -6.35 7.64 13.49
C ARG A 106 -6.48 9.06 12.99
N LEU A 107 -6.43 9.29 11.69
CA LEU A 107 -6.65 10.62 11.10
C LEU A 107 -8.02 11.19 11.49
N ASP A 108 -8.99 10.32 11.68
CA ASP A 108 -10.31 10.72 12.18
C ASP A 108 -10.26 11.34 13.59
N LEU A 109 -9.25 11.03 14.37
CA LEU A 109 -9.06 11.58 15.72
C LEU A 109 -8.31 12.93 15.74
N VAL A 110 -7.50 13.20 14.73
CA VAL A 110 -6.62 14.39 14.66
C VAL A 110 -7.21 15.48 13.79
N ASP A 111 -7.75 15.11 12.65
CA ASP A 111 -8.45 16.01 11.72
C ASP A 111 -9.67 15.31 11.10
N THR A 112 -10.78 15.39 11.81
CA THR A 112 -12.04 14.74 11.45
C THR A 112 -12.63 15.17 10.10
N ARG A 113 -12.02 16.15 9.46
CA ARG A 113 -12.56 16.75 8.24
C ARG A 113 -11.90 16.24 6.97
N PHE A 114 -10.76 15.55 7.09
CA PHE A 114 -9.97 15.28 5.91
C PHE A 114 -10.25 13.91 5.31
N ALA A 115 -9.97 12.85 6.03
CA ALA A 115 -10.13 11.49 5.53
C ALA A 115 -10.34 10.50 6.66
N ARG A 116 -11.08 9.44 6.40
CA ARG A 116 -11.25 8.34 7.34
C ARG A 116 -11.28 7.00 6.62
N LEU A 117 -10.88 5.99 7.34
CA LEU A 117 -10.94 4.61 6.91
C LEU A 117 -11.94 3.86 7.80
N ASP A 118 -13.08 3.49 7.24
CA ASP A 118 -14.14 2.80 7.95
C ASP A 118 -14.11 1.29 7.68
N GLY A 119 -14.59 0.51 8.65
CA GLY A 119 -14.78 -0.92 8.51
C GLY A 119 -13.51 -1.76 8.58
N SER A 120 -13.64 -3.00 8.15
CA SER A 120 -12.51 -3.93 8.08
C SER A 120 -11.76 -3.79 6.76
N VAL A 121 -10.46 -3.97 6.83
CA VAL A 121 -9.56 -3.99 5.67
C VAL A 121 -8.90 -5.34 5.60
N THR A 122 -8.93 -5.96 4.42
CA THR A 122 -8.27 -7.23 4.18
C THR A 122 -7.01 -7.01 3.37
N SER A 123 -5.91 -7.58 3.83
CA SER A 123 -4.65 -7.65 3.08
C SER A 123 -4.49 -9.07 2.55
N GLU A 124 -4.27 -9.19 1.25
CA GLU A 124 -4.06 -10.47 0.58
C GLU A 124 -2.59 -10.66 0.23
N ALA A 125 -2.03 -11.79 0.65
CA ALA A 125 -0.66 -12.13 0.28
C ALA A 125 -0.62 -12.55 -1.20
N PHE A 126 0.43 -12.14 -1.90
CA PHE A 126 0.65 -12.55 -3.28
C PHE A 126 2.09 -12.95 -3.55
N VAL A 127 2.26 -13.78 -4.57
CA VAL A 127 3.55 -14.12 -5.16
C VAL A 127 3.39 -14.01 -6.66
N GLU A 128 4.01 -13.00 -7.27
CA GLU A 128 3.98 -12.78 -8.71
C GLU A 128 5.31 -13.17 -9.34
N ARG A 129 5.24 -14.05 -10.34
CA ARG A 129 6.42 -14.53 -11.07
C ARG A 129 6.56 -13.77 -12.38
N PHE A 130 7.41 -12.76 -12.33
CA PHE A 130 7.98 -12.10 -13.50
C PHE A 130 9.41 -12.61 -13.71
N GLU A 131 10.28 -11.85 -14.35
CA GLU A 131 11.71 -12.15 -14.36
C GLU A 131 12.28 -12.20 -12.93
N ASN A 132 11.80 -11.29 -12.07
CA ASN A 132 11.99 -11.36 -10.62
C ASN A 132 10.70 -11.85 -9.96
N VAL A 133 10.83 -12.63 -8.90
CA VAL A 133 9.70 -13.05 -8.10
C VAL A 133 9.40 -11.97 -7.05
N LEU A 134 8.21 -11.40 -7.11
CA LEU A 134 7.73 -10.40 -6.15
C LEU A 134 6.84 -11.04 -5.12
N VAL A 135 7.07 -10.73 -3.87
CA VAL A 135 6.29 -11.21 -2.72
C VAL A 135 5.81 -10.01 -1.91
N GLY A 136 4.58 -10.03 -1.49
CA GLY A 136 4.05 -8.95 -0.67
C GLY A 136 2.57 -9.06 -0.38
N TRP A 137 1.97 -7.91 -0.14
CA TRP A 137 0.56 -7.76 0.22
C TRP A 137 -0.15 -6.80 -0.71
N GLU A 138 -1.35 -7.16 -1.05
CA GLU A 138 -2.29 -6.33 -1.78
C GLU A 138 -3.41 -5.92 -0.84
N ILE A 139 -3.68 -4.61 -0.75
CA ILE A 139 -4.60 -4.04 0.22
C ILE A 139 -5.62 -3.19 -0.52
N ASP A 140 -6.90 -3.45 -0.31
CA ASP A 140 -7.97 -2.60 -0.81
C ASP A 140 -8.45 -1.67 0.30
N LEU A 141 -8.39 -0.36 0.03
CA LEU A 141 -8.77 0.69 0.97
C LEU A 141 -9.88 1.55 0.40
N ASP A 142 -10.92 1.76 1.19
CA ASP A 142 -11.95 2.77 0.92
C ASP A 142 -11.73 3.97 1.84
N VAL A 143 -11.13 5.02 1.29
CA VAL A 143 -10.85 6.25 2.02
C VAL A 143 -11.96 7.25 1.78
N THR A 144 -12.72 7.55 2.82
CA THR A 144 -13.85 8.50 2.77
C THR A 144 -13.39 9.90 3.13
N THR A 145 -13.73 10.86 2.30
CA THR A 145 -13.47 12.28 2.53
C THR A 145 -14.76 13.08 2.46
N PHE A 146 -14.80 14.24 3.11
CA PHE A 146 -15.93 15.16 2.93
C PHE A 146 -15.88 15.81 1.55
N ASN A 147 -17.04 15.93 0.93
CA ASN A 147 -17.20 16.72 -0.27
C ASN A 147 -17.16 18.21 0.09
N GLY A 148 -15.98 18.82 0.00
CA GLY A 148 -15.77 20.25 0.33
C GLY A 148 -16.32 21.22 -0.70
N LEU A 149 -16.91 20.73 -1.80
CA LEU A 149 -17.64 21.53 -2.78
C LEU A 149 -19.10 21.74 -2.37
N GLY A 150 -19.36 21.79 -1.08
CA GLY A 150 -20.70 22.18 -0.61
C GLY A 150 -21.16 23.43 -1.32
N ILE A 151 -22.27 23.31 -2.03
CA ILE A 151 -22.94 24.45 -2.66
C ILE A 151 -23.34 25.40 -1.52
N CYS A 152 -22.73 26.56 -1.52
CA CYS A 152 -23.17 27.65 -0.67
C CYS A 152 -24.51 28.17 -1.16
#